data_3a361b76dcc85d34e959063a5f062de0
#
_entry.id   3a361b76dcc85d34e959063a5f062de0
#
_cell.length_a   1.000
_cell.length_b   1.000
_cell.length_c   1.000
_cell.angle_alpha   90.00
_cell.angle_beta   90.00
_cell.angle_gamma   90.00
#
_symmetry.space_group_name_H-M   'P 1'
#
loop_
_entity.id
_entity.type
_entity.pdbx_description
1 polymer ?
#
loop_
_entity_poly.entity_id
_entity_poly.type
_entity_poly.pdbx_seq_one_letter_code
_entity_poly.pdbx_strand_id
1 'polypeptide(L)'
;MARSRSRSSAARSAVGLMKKTTMTIFHPQLDENGEPVAVSRPTRSSHVSAWGDSGAAATFSITDPTLLPAVLNGIALTHAPFECLDWVRFAHELPAVAEPPFPATDKRRTSGLVIIEPDQRIWLVHPTNQFGGVEATFPKGRLEPGLTLAANAVKEGWEESGLDARPLEWLCDIERTKTITRYYLAFRAAGTPADMGWESQAVSLVPADQLAAFLNRPNDRKVLPALQTALKRLF
;
A
#
# COMPACT_ATOMS: atom_id res chain seq x y z
N MET A 1 7.54 -84.35 10.43
CA MET A 1 6.76 -83.27 9.70
C MET A 1 6.89 -81.98 10.45
N ALA A 2 7.83 -81.12 10.05
CA ALA A 2 8.04 -79.78 10.68
C ALA A 2 7.64 -78.70 9.68
N ARG A 3 6.70 -77.82 10.04
CA ARG A 3 6.25 -76.69 9.23
C ARG A 3 7.09 -75.45 9.59
N SER A 4 7.86 -75.02 8.63
CA SER A 4 8.55 -73.77 8.62
C SER A 4 7.54 -72.61 8.53
N ARG A 5 7.63 -71.59 9.46
CA ARG A 5 6.92 -70.33 9.37
C ARG A 5 7.93 -69.24 8.96
N SER A 6 7.77 -68.74 7.75
CA SER A 6 8.48 -67.57 7.25
C SER A 6 7.95 -66.30 7.91
N ARG A 7 8.80 -65.51 8.53
CA ARG A 7 8.48 -64.16 9.02
C ARG A 7 8.79 -63.15 7.90
N SER A 8 7.74 -62.52 7.38
CA SER A 8 7.82 -61.38 6.49
C SER A 8 8.15 -60.13 7.32
N SER A 9 9.33 -59.57 7.09
CA SER A 9 9.75 -58.27 7.64
C SER A 9 9.19 -57.16 6.77
N ALA A 10 8.17 -56.44 7.26
CA ALA A 10 7.67 -55.24 6.62
C ALA A 10 8.56 -54.03 7.02
N ALA A 11 9.45 -53.63 6.12
CA ALA A 11 10.21 -52.41 6.24
C ALA A 11 9.24 -51.22 6.08
N ARG A 12 8.93 -50.51 7.16
CA ARG A 12 8.21 -49.21 7.11
C ARG A 12 9.20 -48.14 6.69
N SER A 13 9.04 -47.68 5.45
CA SER A 13 9.74 -46.49 4.95
C SER A 13 9.23 -45.24 5.70
N ALA A 14 10.04 -44.69 6.58
CA ALA A 14 9.84 -43.41 7.21
C ALA A 14 10.22 -42.34 6.18
N VAL A 15 9.24 -41.86 5.42
CA VAL A 15 9.40 -40.65 4.62
C VAL A 15 9.41 -39.47 5.61
N GLY A 16 10.58 -38.98 5.95
CA GLY A 16 10.78 -37.81 6.76
C GLY A 16 10.21 -36.58 6.04
N LEU A 17 9.13 -36.04 6.60
CA LEU A 17 8.55 -34.79 6.17
C LEU A 17 9.56 -33.67 6.48
N MET A 18 10.40 -33.29 5.51
CA MET A 18 11.25 -32.13 5.62
C MET A 18 10.35 -30.92 5.78
N LYS A 19 10.23 -30.38 7.00
CA LYS A 19 9.68 -29.05 7.25
C LYS A 19 10.53 -28.07 6.44
N LYS A 20 9.95 -27.50 5.39
CA LYS A 20 10.53 -26.33 4.71
C LYS A 20 10.67 -25.24 5.76
N THR A 21 11.87 -24.99 6.24
CA THR A 21 12.18 -23.79 7.02
C THR A 21 12.06 -22.61 6.07
N THR A 22 10.92 -21.92 6.13
CA THR A 22 10.74 -20.68 5.39
C THR A 22 11.60 -19.63 6.10
N MET A 23 12.66 -19.17 5.44
CA MET A 23 13.42 -18.02 5.97
C MET A 23 12.50 -16.82 6.06
N THR A 24 12.43 -16.21 7.23
CA THR A 24 11.75 -14.93 7.40
C THR A 24 12.59 -13.84 6.74
N ILE A 25 11.99 -13.09 5.85
CA ILE A 25 12.59 -11.92 5.20
C ILE A 25 12.17 -10.70 6.00
N PHE A 26 13.09 -9.78 6.24
CA PHE A 26 12.83 -8.55 6.98
C PHE A 26 12.91 -7.35 6.06
N HIS A 27 12.13 -6.32 6.40
CA HIS A 27 12.19 -5.02 5.76
C HIS A 27 13.58 -4.39 5.99
N PRO A 28 14.15 -3.65 5.02
CA PRO A 28 15.46 -3.00 5.20
C PRO A 28 15.45 -1.89 6.26
N GLN A 29 14.30 -1.29 6.54
CA GLN A 29 14.13 -0.33 7.63
C GLN A 29 13.55 -1.03 8.86
N LEU A 30 13.97 -0.56 10.06
CA LEU A 30 13.38 -0.95 11.33
C LEU A 30 12.08 -0.17 11.58
N ASP A 31 11.23 -0.66 12.49
CA ASP A 31 10.04 0.09 12.90
C ASP A 31 10.38 1.29 13.78
N GLU A 32 9.37 2.01 14.24
CA GLU A 32 9.48 3.19 15.11
C GLU A 32 10.15 2.89 16.47
N ASN A 33 10.20 1.63 16.89
CA ASN A 33 10.84 1.16 18.12
C ASN A 33 12.25 0.61 17.88
N GLY A 34 12.73 0.59 16.63
CA GLY A 34 14.00 0.01 16.24
C GLY A 34 13.97 -1.51 16.09
N GLU A 35 12.79 -2.13 15.95
CA GLU A 35 12.62 -3.58 15.82
C GLU A 35 12.53 -4.03 14.35
N PRO A 36 13.03 -5.23 14.02
CA PRO A 36 12.95 -5.77 12.68
C PRO A 36 11.50 -6.08 12.27
N VAL A 37 11.10 -5.63 11.09
CA VAL A 37 9.76 -5.84 10.53
C VAL A 37 9.77 -7.01 9.56
N ALA A 38 9.03 -8.06 9.86
CA ALA A 38 8.90 -9.22 8.97
C ALA A 38 8.04 -8.88 7.76
N VAL A 39 8.50 -9.26 6.58
CA VAL A 39 7.80 -9.06 5.30
C VAL A 39 7.06 -10.32 4.90
N SER A 40 5.84 -10.17 4.40
CA SER A 40 5.02 -11.27 3.90
C SER A 40 4.74 -11.11 2.39
N ARG A 41 3.49 -11.04 1.97
CA ARG A 41 3.10 -10.93 0.55
C ARG A 41 2.63 -9.52 0.19
N PRO A 42 2.89 -9.07 -1.05
CA PRO A 42 3.62 -9.72 -2.15
C PRO A 42 5.13 -9.70 -1.95
N THR A 43 5.82 -10.75 -2.40
CA THR A 43 7.28 -10.92 -2.28
C THR A 43 7.99 -10.80 -3.62
N ARG A 44 7.29 -10.51 -4.69
CA ARG A 44 7.86 -10.35 -6.03
C ARG A 44 7.35 -9.10 -6.68
N SER A 45 8.27 -8.43 -7.34
CA SER A 45 7.94 -7.31 -8.22
C SER A 45 7.49 -7.77 -9.59
N SER A 46 6.69 -6.95 -10.24
CA SER A 46 6.29 -7.16 -11.64
C SER A 46 7.48 -6.90 -12.58
N HIS A 47 7.45 -7.54 -13.74
CA HIS A 47 8.38 -7.22 -14.81
C HIS A 47 8.20 -5.75 -15.25
N VAL A 48 9.30 -5.11 -15.69
CA VAL A 48 9.30 -3.69 -16.06
C VAL A 48 8.26 -3.32 -17.13
N SER A 49 7.90 -4.24 -18.03
CA SER A 49 6.87 -4.00 -19.05
C SER A 49 5.47 -3.75 -18.50
N ALA A 50 5.14 -4.30 -17.31
CA ALA A 50 3.83 -4.07 -16.68
C ALA A 50 3.62 -2.60 -16.28
N TRP A 51 4.70 -1.87 -16.03
CA TRP A 51 4.61 -0.43 -15.69
C TRP A 51 4.17 0.43 -16.87
N GLY A 52 4.50 0.03 -18.10
CA GLY A 52 4.09 0.72 -19.32
C GLY A 52 2.75 0.28 -19.89
N ASP A 53 2.12 -0.75 -19.34
CA ASP A 53 0.81 -1.27 -19.76
C ASP A 53 -0.30 -0.76 -18.83
N SER A 54 -1.10 0.18 -19.32
CA SER A 54 -2.20 0.78 -18.54
C SER A 54 -3.33 -0.20 -18.20
N GLY A 55 -3.43 -1.33 -18.90
CA GLY A 55 -4.37 -2.42 -18.61
C GLY A 55 -3.85 -3.45 -17.61
N ALA A 56 -2.58 -3.36 -17.21
CA ALA A 56 -1.94 -4.30 -16.29
C ALA A 56 -1.68 -3.67 -14.92
N ALA A 57 -1.84 -4.48 -13.87
CA ALA A 57 -1.34 -4.11 -12.55
C ALA A 57 0.18 -4.33 -12.48
N ALA A 58 0.90 -3.36 -11.91
CA ALA A 58 2.33 -3.43 -11.68
C ALA A 58 2.62 -3.30 -10.18
N THR A 59 3.47 -4.17 -9.62
CA THR A 59 3.81 -4.21 -8.19
C THR A 59 5.31 -4.07 -8.02
N PHE A 60 5.74 -3.23 -7.10
CA PHE A 60 7.09 -3.18 -6.57
C PHE A 60 7.08 -3.80 -5.17
N SER A 61 7.95 -4.78 -4.93
CA SER A 61 8.12 -5.40 -3.60
C SER A 61 9.51 -5.10 -3.06
N ILE A 62 9.59 -4.71 -1.80
CA ILE A 62 10.86 -4.40 -1.14
C ILE A 62 11.79 -5.62 -1.04
N THR A 63 11.24 -6.83 -1.09
CA THR A 63 12.02 -8.08 -1.04
C THR A 63 12.53 -8.55 -2.40
N ASP A 64 12.07 -7.93 -3.47
CA ASP A 64 12.46 -8.23 -4.85
C ASP A 64 12.59 -6.90 -5.63
N PRO A 65 13.58 -6.04 -5.26
CA PRO A 65 13.74 -4.74 -5.88
C PRO A 65 14.20 -4.92 -7.33
N THR A 66 13.25 -4.94 -8.24
CA THR A 66 13.51 -4.93 -9.69
C THR A 66 13.66 -3.50 -10.20
N LEU A 67 14.17 -3.38 -11.42
CA LEU A 67 14.27 -2.09 -12.09
C LEU A 67 12.87 -1.50 -12.30
N LEU A 68 12.62 -0.36 -11.64
CA LEU A 68 11.51 0.52 -11.98
C LEU A 68 11.84 1.28 -13.26
N PRO A 69 10.84 1.68 -14.07
CA PRO A 69 11.10 2.59 -15.19
C PRO A 69 11.58 3.95 -14.64
N ALA A 70 12.51 4.58 -15.33
CA ALA A 70 13.00 5.91 -14.91
C ALA A 70 11.88 6.97 -14.95
N VAL A 71 10.91 6.78 -15.83
CA VAL A 71 9.77 7.68 -16.03
C VAL A 71 8.49 6.84 -16.17
N LEU A 72 7.43 7.25 -15.47
CA LEU A 72 6.10 6.67 -15.58
C LEU A 72 5.11 7.79 -15.93
N ASN A 73 4.38 7.63 -17.04
CA ASN A 73 3.38 8.62 -17.50
C ASN A 73 3.93 10.05 -17.63
N GLY A 74 5.19 10.19 -18.05
CA GLY A 74 5.85 11.48 -18.19
C GLY A 74 6.42 12.06 -16.88
N ILE A 75 6.25 11.40 -15.73
CA ILE A 75 6.74 11.83 -14.42
C ILE A 75 7.87 10.91 -13.99
N ALA A 76 9.02 11.49 -13.61
CA ALA A 76 10.17 10.71 -13.13
C ALA A 76 9.83 9.91 -11.87
N LEU A 77 10.32 8.65 -11.80
CA LEU A 77 10.32 7.83 -10.60
C LEU A 77 11.68 8.01 -9.90
N THR A 78 11.82 9.12 -9.21
CA THR A 78 13.05 9.50 -8.50
C THR A 78 12.76 9.80 -7.04
N HIS A 79 13.76 9.65 -6.21
CA HIS A 79 13.68 9.98 -4.79
C HIS A 79 13.07 11.38 -4.56
N ALA A 80 12.10 11.47 -3.65
CA ALA A 80 11.49 12.72 -3.23
C ALA A 80 12.09 13.14 -1.88
N PRO A 81 12.64 14.38 -1.74
CA PRO A 81 13.41 14.81 -0.56
C PRO A 81 12.50 15.19 0.61
N PHE A 82 11.61 14.30 1.06
CA PHE A 82 10.74 14.55 2.21
C PHE A 82 11.34 14.13 3.56
N GLU A 83 12.48 13.44 3.61
CA GLU A 83 13.05 12.87 4.83
C GLU A 83 13.35 13.90 5.93
N CYS A 84 13.59 15.16 5.56
CA CYS A 84 13.87 16.26 6.50
C CYS A 84 12.78 17.33 6.50
N LEU A 85 11.58 17.03 6.00
CA LEU A 85 10.51 18.01 5.89
C LEU A 85 9.89 18.30 7.26
N ASP A 86 9.76 19.57 7.59
CA ASP A 86 8.88 20.01 8.67
C ASP A 86 7.41 19.94 8.19
N TRP A 87 6.73 18.86 8.56
CA TRP A 87 5.36 18.60 8.15
C TRP A 87 4.36 19.65 8.64
N VAL A 88 4.63 20.30 9.79
CA VAL A 88 3.76 21.38 10.28
C VAL A 88 3.92 22.60 9.38
N ARG A 89 5.14 22.95 9.03
CA ARG A 89 5.39 24.03 8.06
C ARG A 89 4.79 23.70 6.69
N PHE A 90 4.99 22.48 6.20
CA PHE A 90 4.39 22.01 4.95
C PHE A 90 2.86 22.13 4.98
N ALA A 91 2.21 21.81 6.10
CA ALA A 91 0.76 21.94 6.24
C ALA A 91 0.27 23.39 6.08
N HIS A 92 1.07 24.38 6.45
CA HIS A 92 0.75 25.80 6.23
C HIS A 92 0.97 26.26 4.79
N GLU A 93 1.89 25.63 4.08
CA GLU A 93 2.24 25.94 2.69
C GLU A 93 1.39 25.19 1.66
N LEU A 94 0.75 24.06 2.08
CA LEU A 94 -0.11 23.29 1.20
C LEU A 94 -1.36 24.09 0.81
N PRO A 95 -1.68 24.20 -0.51
CA PRO A 95 -2.90 24.83 -0.95
C PRO A 95 -4.14 24.21 -0.29
N ALA A 96 -5.06 25.05 0.15
CA ALA A 96 -6.31 24.59 0.77
C ALA A 96 -7.14 23.78 -0.23
N VAL A 97 -7.56 22.61 0.20
CA VAL A 97 -8.52 21.78 -0.54
C VAL A 97 -9.93 22.13 -0.08
N ALA A 98 -10.81 22.44 -1.03
CA ALA A 98 -12.21 22.62 -0.71
C ALA A 98 -12.84 21.31 -0.23
N GLU A 99 -13.32 21.29 1.01
CA GLU A 99 -13.86 20.09 1.64
C GLU A 99 -15.04 20.43 2.56
N PRO A 100 -16.00 19.49 2.74
CA PRO A 100 -17.09 19.69 3.69
C PRO A 100 -16.55 19.65 5.13
N PRO A 101 -17.30 20.19 6.11
CA PRO A 101 -16.99 20.00 7.51
C PRO A 101 -16.77 18.51 7.83
N PHE A 102 -15.76 18.21 8.66
CA PHE A 102 -15.55 16.83 9.07
C PHE A 102 -16.74 16.33 9.89
N PRO A 103 -17.22 15.08 9.69
CA PRO A 103 -18.35 14.55 10.42
C PRO A 103 -18.17 14.66 11.94
N ALA A 104 -19.21 15.13 12.65
CA ALA A 104 -19.21 15.17 14.10
C ALA A 104 -19.13 13.73 14.65
N THR A 105 -18.12 13.43 15.45
CA THR A 105 -17.84 12.07 15.91
C THR A 105 -16.88 12.06 17.11
N ASP A 106 -16.98 11.05 17.95
CA ASP A 106 -16.00 10.66 18.97
C ASP A 106 -14.91 9.74 18.43
N LYS A 107 -15.06 9.25 17.17
CA LYS A 107 -14.07 8.39 16.52
C LYS A 107 -12.81 9.17 16.18
N ARG A 108 -11.69 8.44 16.14
CA ARG A 108 -10.41 9.03 15.75
C ARG A 108 -10.45 9.46 14.28
N ARG A 109 -9.86 10.61 14.02
CA ARG A 109 -9.68 11.12 12.66
C ARG A 109 -8.47 10.46 12.01
N THR A 110 -8.65 10.05 10.77
CA THR A 110 -7.58 9.56 9.89
C THR A 110 -7.74 10.22 8.54
N SER A 111 -6.67 10.32 7.78
CA SER A 111 -6.74 10.79 6.40
C SER A 111 -5.83 9.97 5.50
N GLY A 112 -6.10 9.98 4.22
CA GLY A 112 -5.33 9.24 3.23
C GLY A 112 -5.54 9.75 1.82
N LEU A 113 -4.74 9.24 0.90
CA LEU A 113 -4.77 9.59 -0.51
C LEU A 113 -5.28 8.43 -1.36
N VAL A 114 -6.04 8.78 -2.39
CA VAL A 114 -6.25 7.96 -3.57
C VAL A 114 -5.36 8.58 -4.66
N ILE A 115 -4.17 8.03 -4.82
CA ILE A 115 -3.16 8.55 -5.75
C ILE A 115 -3.43 7.98 -7.13
N ILE A 116 -3.64 8.87 -8.10
CA ILE A 116 -3.96 8.50 -9.48
C ILE A 116 -2.82 8.91 -10.42
N GLU A 117 -2.59 8.08 -11.43
CA GLU A 117 -1.73 8.36 -12.57
C GLU A 117 -2.52 8.92 -13.76
N PRO A 118 -1.88 9.64 -14.70
CA PRO A 118 -2.51 10.10 -15.94
C PRO A 118 -3.17 9.01 -16.78
N ASP A 119 -2.73 7.77 -16.66
CA ASP A 119 -3.31 6.59 -17.34
C ASP A 119 -4.46 5.94 -16.56
N GLN A 120 -4.99 6.61 -15.53
CA GLN A 120 -6.11 6.20 -14.67
C GLN A 120 -5.82 5.01 -13.76
N ARG A 121 -4.58 4.53 -13.67
CA ARG A 121 -4.20 3.55 -12.65
C ARG A 121 -4.06 4.22 -11.29
N ILE A 122 -4.31 3.44 -10.24
CA ILE A 122 -4.37 3.89 -8.85
C ILE A 122 -3.30 3.17 -8.04
N TRP A 123 -2.60 3.92 -7.19
CA TRP A 123 -1.61 3.38 -6.29
C TRP A 123 -2.25 2.79 -5.03
N LEU A 124 -1.85 1.58 -4.68
CA LEU A 124 -2.20 0.88 -3.45
C LEU A 124 -0.92 0.48 -2.71
N VAL A 125 -1.00 0.43 -1.40
CA VAL A 125 0.08 -0.03 -0.51
C VAL A 125 -0.28 -1.39 0.09
N HIS A 126 0.75 -2.20 0.40
CA HIS A 126 0.61 -3.50 1.04
C HIS A 126 1.25 -3.44 2.43
N PRO A 127 0.44 -3.32 3.52
CA PRO A 127 0.97 -3.17 4.88
C PRO A 127 1.79 -4.38 5.33
N THR A 128 2.92 -4.14 6.00
CA THR A 128 3.79 -5.19 6.56
C THR A 128 3.09 -6.01 7.63
N ASN A 129 2.34 -5.35 8.51
CA ASN A 129 1.68 -5.99 9.64
C ASN A 129 0.40 -6.74 9.26
N GLN A 130 -0.12 -6.56 8.04
CA GLN A 130 -1.40 -7.12 7.56
C GLN A 130 -2.53 -7.02 8.60
N PHE A 131 -2.55 -5.93 9.39
CA PHE A 131 -3.47 -5.73 10.50
C PHE A 131 -4.92 -5.97 10.07
N GLY A 132 -5.61 -6.86 10.80
CA GLY A 132 -6.96 -7.24 10.46
C GLY A 132 -7.08 -7.97 9.10
N GLY A 133 -5.99 -8.53 8.55
CA GLY A 133 -5.96 -9.25 7.28
C GLY A 133 -6.06 -8.31 6.06
N VAL A 134 -5.55 -7.07 6.16
CA VAL A 134 -5.45 -6.15 5.01
C VAL A 134 -4.32 -6.61 4.12
N GLU A 135 -4.62 -6.90 2.84
CA GLU A 135 -3.62 -7.29 1.84
C GLU A 135 -3.16 -6.09 1.01
N ALA A 136 -4.10 -5.23 0.60
CA ALA A 136 -3.84 -3.98 -0.07
C ALA A 136 -4.85 -2.92 0.36
N THR A 137 -4.43 -1.65 0.42
CA THR A 137 -5.27 -0.52 0.81
C THR A 137 -4.76 0.76 0.18
N PHE A 138 -5.54 1.84 0.26
CA PHE A 138 -5.03 3.19 -0.02
C PHE A 138 -4.15 3.65 1.15
N PRO A 139 -3.04 4.38 0.90
CA PRO A 139 -2.20 4.94 1.95
C PRO A 139 -2.99 5.89 2.85
N LYS A 140 -2.85 5.74 4.17
CA LYS A 140 -3.62 6.49 5.17
C LYS A 140 -3.12 6.26 6.58
N GLY A 141 -3.22 7.23 7.42
CA GLY A 141 -2.94 7.05 8.84
C GLY A 141 -3.67 8.04 9.74
N ARG A 142 -3.27 8.08 10.98
CA ARG A 142 -3.91 8.89 12.03
C ARG A 142 -3.54 10.35 11.85
N LEU A 143 -4.53 11.23 12.07
CA LEU A 143 -4.24 12.66 12.08
C LEU A 143 -3.26 13.00 13.21
N GLU A 144 -2.14 13.54 12.84
CA GLU A 144 -1.12 13.99 13.76
C GLU A 144 -1.38 15.43 14.27
N PRO A 145 -0.95 15.74 15.50
CA PRO A 145 -1.07 17.09 16.04
C PRO A 145 -0.38 18.13 15.15
N GLY A 146 -1.06 19.26 14.90
CA GLY A 146 -0.53 20.35 14.11
C GLY A 146 -0.71 20.21 12.59
N LEU A 147 -1.18 19.06 12.10
CA LEU A 147 -1.45 18.87 10.68
C LEU A 147 -2.93 19.11 10.32
N THR A 148 -3.15 19.61 9.11
CA THR A 148 -4.47 19.53 8.46
C THR A 148 -4.70 18.10 7.97
N LEU A 149 -5.97 17.71 7.72
CA LEU A 149 -6.27 16.37 7.18
C LEU A 149 -5.61 16.15 5.80
N ALA A 150 -5.57 17.19 4.97
CA ALA A 150 -4.92 17.12 3.67
C ALA A 150 -3.40 16.94 3.77
N ALA A 151 -2.72 17.69 4.65
CA ALA A 151 -1.28 17.56 4.85
C ALA A 151 -0.91 16.21 5.47
N ASN A 152 -1.69 15.72 6.44
CA ASN A 152 -1.51 14.39 7.00
C ASN A 152 -1.71 13.30 5.93
N ALA A 153 -2.68 13.46 5.01
CA ALA A 153 -2.85 12.51 3.91
C ALA A 153 -1.64 12.47 2.96
N VAL A 154 -1.00 13.63 2.70
CA VAL A 154 0.24 13.68 1.91
C VAL A 154 1.39 12.99 2.64
N LYS A 155 1.55 13.26 3.95
CA LYS A 155 2.55 12.60 4.80
C LYS A 155 2.42 11.08 4.74
N GLU A 156 1.22 10.56 5.05
CA GLU A 156 0.94 9.12 5.02
C GLU A 156 1.12 8.52 3.62
N GLY A 157 0.72 9.28 2.58
CA GLY A 157 0.94 8.90 1.19
C GLY A 157 2.41 8.66 0.90
N TRP A 158 3.28 9.57 1.33
CA TRP A 158 4.72 9.44 1.15
C TRP A 158 5.32 8.34 2.03
N GLU A 159 5.02 8.29 3.33
CA GLU A 159 5.57 7.30 4.26
C GLU A 159 5.23 5.87 3.86
N GLU A 160 3.96 5.62 3.47
CA GLU A 160 3.53 4.28 3.10
C GLU A 160 3.87 3.89 1.64
N SER A 161 4.07 4.85 0.73
CA SER A 161 4.27 4.52 -0.70
C SER A 161 5.56 5.06 -1.34
N GLY A 162 6.28 5.98 -0.69
CA GLY A 162 7.42 6.68 -1.27
C GLY A 162 7.04 7.72 -2.33
N LEU A 163 5.77 8.03 -2.51
CA LEU A 163 5.27 8.90 -3.56
C LEU A 163 4.97 10.31 -3.05
N ASP A 164 5.50 11.33 -3.72
CA ASP A 164 5.03 12.71 -3.57
C ASP A 164 3.76 12.89 -4.38
N ALA A 165 2.63 13.05 -3.70
CA ALA A 165 1.34 13.24 -4.35
C ALA A 165 0.64 14.52 -3.84
N ARG A 166 0.01 15.24 -4.75
CA ARG A 166 -0.65 16.52 -4.46
C ARG A 166 -2.16 16.33 -4.44
N PRO A 167 -2.83 16.64 -3.32
CA PRO A 167 -4.28 16.58 -3.23
C PRO A 167 -4.92 17.54 -4.23
N LEU A 168 -5.86 17.00 -4.99
CA LEU A 168 -6.65 17.76 -5.96
C LEU A 168 -7.97 18.20 -5.34
N GLU A 169 -8.66 17.27 -4.68
CA GLU A 169 -9.97 17.49 -4.11
C GLU A 169 -10.28 16.49 -2.98
N TRP A 170 -11.23 16.85 -2.12
CA TRP A 170 -11.88 15.91 -1.23
C TRP A 170 -12.65 14.86 -2.04
N LEU A 171 -12.45 13.58 -1.70
CA LEU A 171 -13.10 12.48 -2.41
C LEU A 171 -14.29 11.92 -1.61
N CYS A 172 -14.06 11.50 -0.38
CA CYS A 172 -15.10 10.95 0.50
C CYS A 172 -14.60 10.76 1.94
N ASP A 173 -15.55 10.62 2.86
CA ASP A 173 -15.29 10.19 4.23
C ASP A 173 -15.80 8.77 4.43
N ILE A 174 -14.95 7.86 4.90
CA ILE A 174 -15.27 6.46 5.14
C ILE A 174 -15.31 6.18 6.64
N GLU A 175 -16.48 5.90 7.15
CA GLU A 175 -16.65 5.50 8.53
C GLU A 175 -16.25 4.04 8.74
N ARG A 176 -15.41 3.81 9.75
CA ARG A 176 -14.93 2.51 10.21
C ARG A 176 -15.35 2.31 11.68
N THR A 177 -15.03 1.16 12.26
CA THR A 177 -15.43 0.86 13.66
C THR A 177 -14.89 1.89 14.65
N LYS A 178 -13.61 2.27 14.55
CA LYS A 178 -12.92 3.14 15.52
C LYS A 178 -12.44 4.47 14.94
N THR A 179 -12.58 4.66 13.63
CA THR A 179 -12.06 5.84 12.91
C THR A 179 -13.05 6.31 11.85
N ILE A 180 -12.93 7.59 11.47
CA ILE A 180 -13.41 8.08 10.18
C ILE A 180 -12.18 8.47 9.36
N THR A 181 -12.07 7.93 8.15
CA THR A 181 -10.98 8.24 7.22
C THR A 181 -11.47 9.19 6.15
N ARG A 182 -10.88 10.37 6.07
CA ARG A 182 -11.07 11.32 4.97
C ARG A 182 -10.08 11.00 3.86
N TYR A 183 -10.58 10.75 2.67
CA TYR A 183 -9.77 10.52 1.48
C TYR A 183 -9.79 11.72 0.56
N TYR A 184 -8.61 12.01 -0.01
CA TYR A 184 -8.43 13.00 -1.06
C TYR A 184 -7.98 12.30 -2.33
N LEU A 185 -8.52 12.71 -3.47
CA LEU A 185 -7.96 12.37 -4.76
C LEU A 185 -6.69 13.20 -4.97
N ALA A 186 -5.63 12.56 -5.42
CA ALA A 186 -4.34 13.21 -5.62
C ALA A 186 -3.65 12.71 -6.88
N PHE A 187 -2.87 13.57 -7.54
CA PHE A 187 -1.94 13.17 -8.60
C PHE A 187 -0.54 13.00 -8.03
N ARG A 188 0.19 11.97 -8.51
CA ARG A 188 1.62 11.86 -8.22
C ARG A 188 2.36 12.99 -8.93
N ALA A 189 3.18 13.71 -8.17
CA ALA A 189 4.06 14.78 -8.66
C ALA A 189 5.51 14.30 -8.81
N ALA A 190 5.97 13.38 -7.94
CA ALA A 190 7.31 12.83 -7.91
C ALA A 190 7.34 11.54 -7.05
N GLY A 191 8.53 11.10 -6.64
CA GLY A 191 8.71 9.97 -5.75
C GLY A 191 8.82 8.63 -6.46
N THR A 192 9.21 7.63 -5.72
CA THR A 192 9.38 6.26 -6.19
C THR A 192 8.91 5.25 -5.15
N PRO A 193 8.25 4.15 -5.55
CA PRO A 193 7.91 3.06 -4.62
C PRO A 193 9.09 2.48 -3.85
N ALA A 194 10.32 2.68 -4.34
CA ALA A 194 11.53 2.22 -3.64
C ALA A 194 11.79 2.95 -2.32
N ASP A 195 11.17 4.13 -2.11
CA ASP A 195 11.30 4.95 -0.90
C ASP A 195 10.19 4.69 0.14
N MET A 196 9.34 3.65 -0.08
CA MET A 196 8.31 3.31 0.91
C MET A 196 8.93 3.02 2.28
N GLY A 197 8.27 3.48 3.33
CA GLY A 197 8.68 3.23 4.72
C GLY A 197 8.32 1.81 5.19
N TRP A 198 8.77 1.47 6.39
CA TRP A 198 8.66 0.14 7.00
C TRP A 198 7.21 -0.36 7.18
N GLU A 199 6.24 0.54 7.20
CA GLU A 199 4.81 0.16 7.32
C GLU A 199 4.26 -0.55 6.08
N SER A 200 4.94 -0.40 4.93
CA SER A 200 4.59 -1.05 3.66
C SER A 200 5.69 -2.00 3.19
N GLN A 201 5.31 -3.11 2.59
CA GLN A 201 6.23 -4.11 2.03
C GLN A 201 6.21 -4.16 0.51
N ALA A 202 5.19 -3.57 -0.08
CA ALA A 202 5.04 -3.43 -1.52
C ALA A 202 4.08 -2.30 -1.85
N VAL A 203 4.20 -1.79 -3.08
CA VAL A 203 3.30 -0.80 -3.65
C VAL A 203 2.84 -1.29 -5.02
N SER A 204 1.54 -1.23 -5.29
CA SER A 204 0.96 -1.65 -6.57
C SER A 204 0.29 -0.49 -7.28
N LEU A 205 0.53 -0.38 -8.57
CA LEU A 205 -0.20 0.48 -9.50
C LEU A 205 -1.23 -0.36 -10.23
N VAL A 206 -2.52 -0.08 -10.02
CA VAL A 206 -3.63 -0.96 -10.40
C VAL A 206 -4.63 -0.24 -11.29
N PRO A 207 -5.06 -0.81 -12.43
CA PRO A 207 -6.15 -0.26 -13.24
C PRO A 207 -7.41 -0.05 -12.40
N ALA A 208 -8.11 1.07 -12.61
CA ALA A 208 -9.25 1.47 -11.79
C ALA A 208 -10.38 0.42 -11.76
N ASP A 209 -10.61 -0.30 -12.85
CA ASP A 209 -11.60 -1.37 -12.97
C ASP A 209 -11.20 -2.67 -12.24
N GLN A 210 -9.92 -2.85 -11.91
CA GLN A 210 -9.39 -4.01 -11.20
C GLN A 210 -9.27 -3.78 -9.69
N LEU A 211 -9.45 -2.57 -9.18
CA LEU A 211 -9.27 -2.25 -7.76
C LEU A 211 -10.07 -3.14 -6.81
N ALA A 212 -11.30 -3.52 -7.19
CA ALA A 212 -12.14 -4.38 -6.36
C ALA A 212 -11.53 -5.78 -6.11
N ALA A 213 -10.64 -6.25 -6.97
CA ALA A 213 -9.93 -7.52 -6.79
C ALA A 213 -8.75 -7.40 -5.82
N PHE A 214 -8.11 -6.23 -5.75
CA PHE A 214 -6.99 -5.94 -4.84
C PHE A 214 -7.46 -5.57 -3.44
N LEU A 215 -8.52 -4.77 -3.33
CA LEU A 215 -9.05 -4.29 -2.06
C LEU A 215 -9.85 -5.40 -1.37
N ASN A 216 -9.20 -6.16 -0.49
CA ASN A 216 -9.84 -7.29 0.19
C ASN A 216 -10.73 -6.88 1.36
N ARG A 217 -10.71 -5.60 1.80
CA ARG A 217 -11.52 -5.11 2.93
C ARG A 217 -12.75 -4.34 2.46
N PRO A 218 -13.95 -4.63 3.03
CA PRO A 218 -15.19 -3.95 2.63
C PRO A 218 -15.14 -2.41 2.78
N ASN A 219 -14.46 -1.91 3.83
CA ASN A 219 -14.37 -0.48 4.05
C ASN A 219 -13.54 0.24 2.98
N ASP A 220 -12.50 -0.40 2.43
CA ASP A 220 -11.68 0.20 1.39
C ASP A 220 -12.45 0.25 0.06
N ARG A 221 -13.30 -0.75 -0.20
CA ARG A 221 -14.19 -0.77 -1.37
C ARG A 221 -15.26 0.33 -1.36
N LYS A 222 -15.61 0.90 -0.19
CA LYS A 222 -16.55 2.02 -0.10
C LYS A 222 -16.04 3.30 -0.76
N VAL A 223 -14.74 3.40 -1.03
CA VAL A 223 -14.13 4.52 -1.76
C VAL A 223 -14.47 4.45 -3.26
N LEU A 224 -14.67 3.26 -3.81
CA LEU A 224 -14.78 3.03 -5.26
C LEU A 224 -15.91 3.82 -5.96
N PRO A 225 -17.13 3.98 -5.41
CA PRO A 225 -18.16 4.77 -6.07
C PRO A 225 -17.80 6.25 -6.23
N ALA A 226 -17.19 6.85 -5.21
CA ALA A 226 -16.72 8.23 -5.27
C ALA A 226 -15.57 8.38 -6.28
N LEU A 227 -14.61 7.45 -6.26
CA LEU A 227 -13.52 7.41 -7.23
C LEU A 227 -14.03 7.28 -8.66
N GLN A 228 -14.95 6.36 -8.96
CA GLN A 228 -15.53 6.20 -10.29
C GLN A 228 -16.22 7.47 -10.79
N THR A 229 -16.89 8.20 -9.89
CA THR A 229 -17.52 9.50 -10.23
C THR A 229 -16.46 10.54 -10.56
N ALA A 230 -15.40 10.62 -9.78
CA ALA A 230 -14.29 11.55 -10.02
C ALA A 230 -13.55 11.24 -11.34
N LEU A 231 -13.26 9.97 -11.61
CA LEU A 231 -12.61 9.54 -12.85
C LEU A 231 -13.40 9.94 -14.10
N LYS A 232 -14.73 9.71 -14.12
CA LYS A 232 -15.60 10.10 -15.25
C LYS A 232 -15.63 11.61 -15.51
N ARG A 233 -15.28 12.43 -14.52
CA ARG A 233 -15.24 13.88 -14.65
C ARG A 233 -13.88 14.38 -15.11
N LEU A 234 -12.81 13.66 -14.77
CA LEU A 234 -11.43 14.07 -15.04
C LEU A 234 -10.93 13.59 -16.41
N PHE A 235 -11.45 12.46 -16.88
CA PHE A 235 -11.07 11.78 -18.10
C PHE A 235 -12.27 11.53 -19.02
#